data_b8f5dbf2fd2b386fc86d7f7e7a317c6e
#
_entry.id   b8f5dbf2fd2b386fc86d7f7e7a317c6e
#
_cell.length_a   1.000
_cell.length_b   1.000
_cell.length_c   1.000
_cell.angle_alpha   90.00
_cell.angle_beta   90.00
_cell.angle_gamma   90.00
#
_symmetry.space_group_name_H-M   'P 1'
#
loop_
_entity.id
_entity.type
_entity.pdbx_description
1 polymer ?
#
loop_
_entity_poly.entity_id
_entity_poly.type
_entity_poly.pdbx_seq_one_letter_code
_entity_poly.pdbx_strand_id
1 'polypeptide(L)'
;LRWSTRREILQPMSVETTTFRNRVDQEAAPVRSWSAFQYGWNVGGAGAHWAGMSWRFSPWDFQVATQTRERYGAAKMKGLQLQDWGVTYDEMAPFYDRFERIAGTSGIAGNINGEIKPGGNPFEGARSREYPTPPLKDTHWMRTFREASDRSGYHPFTIPAGNISQAFVNPLGVTMGPCTYCGFCDFHGCGNFSKSSPQAC
;
A
#
# COMPACT_ATOMS: atom_id res chain seq x y z
N LEU A 1 -13.03 -14.48 -20.37
CA LEU A 1 -14.48 -14.20 -20.35
C LEU A 1 -14.99 -13.80 -18.97
N ARG A 2 -14.58 -14.45 -17.86
CA ARG A 2 -14.94 -14.05 -16.49
C ARG A 2 -14.52 -12.61 -16.12
N TRP A 3 -13.54 -12.08 -16.78
CA TRP A 3 -12.91 -10.80 -16.48
C TRP A 3 -13.49 -9.65 -17.29
N SER A 4 -13.92 -9.93 -18.51
CA SER A 4 -14.52 -8.91 -19.36
C SER A 4 -15.85 -8.39 -18.82
N THR A 5 -16.64 -9.25 -18.15
CA THR A 5 -17.91 -8.87 -17.54
C THR A 5 -17.80 -8.04 -16.27
N ARG A 6 -16.61 -8.01 -15.63
CA ARG A 6 -16.38 -7.18 -14.43
C ARG A 6 -15.68 -5.86 -14.73
N ARG A 7 -15.28 -5.62 -15.97
CA ARG A 7 -14.77 -4.32 -16.42
C ARG A 7 -15.79 -3.20 -16.25
N GLU A 8 -17.07 -3.52 -16.30
CA GLU A 8 -18.16 -2.56 -16.12
C GLU A 8 -18.26 -2.00 -14.69
N ILE A 9 -17.69 -2.72 -13.69
CA ILE A 9 -17.60 -2.24 -12.31
C ILE A 9 -16.50 -1.20 -12.17
N LEU A 10 -15.47 -1.29 -13.00
CA LEU A 10 -14.43 -0.28 -13.15
C LEU A 10 -14.91 0.67 -14.23
N GLN A 11 -15.22 1.89 -13.90
CA GLN A 11 -15.63 2.86 -14.90
C GLN A 11 -14.55 3.01 -15.96
N PRO A 12 -14.86 2.75 -17.23
CA PRO A 12 -13.91 2.93 -18.30
C PRO A 12 -13.52 4.41 -18.35
N MET A 13 -12.25 4.71 -18.35
CA MET A 13 -11.75 6.08 -18.49
C MET A 13 -12.12 6.73 -19.82
N SER A 14 -12.70 5.97 -20.77
CA SER A 14 -13.31 6.49 -21.98
C SER A 14 -14.59 7.28 -21.72
N VAL A 15 -15.28 7.02 -20.59
CA VAL A 15 -16.49 7.74 -20.18
C VAL A 15 -16.17 8.96 -19.35
N GLU A 16 -15.02 8.95 -18.64
CA GLU A 16 -14.60 10.02 -17.77
C GLU A 16 -13.19 10.48 -18.11
N THR A 17 -13.00 11.77 -18.11
CA THR A 17 -11.71 12.38 -18.39
C THR A 17 -11.13 12.90 -17.10
N THR A 18 -10.05 12.26 -16.64
CA THR A 18 -9.19 12.83 -15.59
C THR A 18 -8.27 13.85 -16.22
N THR A 19 -8.13 14.98 -15.60
CA THR A 19 -7.17 15.98 -16.00
C THR A 19 -6.00 16.00 -15.03
N PHE A 20 -4.81 16.27 -15.53
CA PHE A 20 -3.59 16.32 -14.75
C PHE A 20 -2.78 17.56 -15.08
N ARG A 21 -2.22 18.21 -14.06
CA ARG A 21 -1.24 19.29 -14.18
C ARG A 21 -0.27 19.23 -13.00
N ASN A 22 0.98 19.59 -13.23
CA ASN A 22 2.00 19.65 -12.17
C ASN A 22 1.99 20.99 -11.41
N ARG A 23 1.48 22.03 -12.05
CA ARG A 23 1.50 23.38 -11.51
C ARG A 23 0.19 24.08 -11.82
N VAL A 24 -0.17 25.03 -10.99
CA VAL A 24 -1.41 25.80 -11.08
C VAL A 24 -1.51 26.63 -12.38
N ASP A 25 -0.36 27.06 -12.92
CA ASP A 25 -0.22 27.85 -14.13
C ASP A 25 -0.17 27.03 -15.43
N GLN A 26 -0.23 25.72 -15.34
CA GLN A 26 -0.26 24.81 -16.49
C GLN A 26 -1.69 24.45 -16.88
N GLU A 27 -1.88 24.23 -18.18
CA GLU A 27 -3.10 23.64 -18.68
C GLU A 27 -3.27 22.20 -18.12
N ALA A 28 -4.49 21.88 -17.69
CA ALA A 28 -4.82 20.54 -17.21
C ALA A 28 -5.02 19.58 -18.39
N ALA A 29 -4.03 18.78 -18.69
CA ALA A 29 -4.08 17.81 -19.79
C ALA A 29 -5.01 16.62 -19.45
N PRO A 30 -5.91 16.20 -20.39
CA PRO A 30 -6.73 15.03 -20.20
C PRO A 30 -5.89 13.75 -20.26
N VAL A 31 -6.05 12.88 -19.27
CA VAL A 31 -5.41 11.56 -19.23
C VAL A 31 -6.48 10.50 -19.53
N ARG A 32 -6.35 9.82 -20.66
CA ARG A 32 -7.26 8.75 -21.09
C ARG A 32 -6.51 7.42 -21.15
N SER A 33 -6.03 6.98 -20.00
CA SER A 33 -5.28 5.73 -19.87
C SER A 33 -5.86 4.84 -18.79
N TRP A 34 -5.99 3.55 -19.10
CA TRP A 34 -6.50 2.55 -18.16
C TRP A 34 -5.57 2.28 -16.97
N SER A 35 -4.32 2.68 -17.03
CA SER A 35 -3.31 2.21 -16.09
C SER A 35 -3.00 3.14 -14.92
N ALA A 36 -3.34 4.43 -15.02
CA ALA A 36 -2.82 5.41 -14.07
C ALA A 36 -3.75 5.68 -12.88
N PHE A 37 -5.05 5.82 -13.12
CA PHE A 37 -6.03 6.17 -12.10
C PHE A 37 -7.34 5.44 -12.35
N GLN A 38 -7.68 4.54 -11.46
CA GLN A 38 -8.94 3.83 -11.51
C GLN A 38 -9.78 4.31 -10.32
N TYR A 39 -10.83 5.03 -10.61
CA TYR A 39 -11.78 5.39 -9.56
C TYR A 39 -12.85 4.33 -9.39
N GLY A 40 -13.46 4.31 -8.21
CA GLY A 40 -14.70 3.60 -7.98
C GLY A 40 -15.84 4.60 -7.77
N TRP A 41 -16.90 4.46 -8.52
CA TRP A 41 -18.16 5.24 -8.35
C TRP A 41 -19.17 4.48 -7.51
N ASN A 42 -18.69 3.68 -6.61
CA ASN A 42 -19.47 2.86 -5.69
C ASN A 42 -19.18 3.30 -4.25
N VAL A 43 -19.96 2.80 -3.31
CA VAL A 43 -19.67 2.95 -1.88
C VAL A 43 -18.28 2.38 -1.59
N GLY A 44 -17.41 3.21 -1.02
CA GLY A 44 -16.01 2.88 -0.77
C GLY A 44 -15.03 3.35 -1.85
N GLY A 45 -15.52 3.89 -2.97
CA GLY A 45 -14.67 4.42 -4.04
C GLY A 45 -13.64 3.43 -4.55
N ALA A 46 -12.45 3.91 -4.93
CA ALA A 46 -11.34 3.09 -5.38
C ALA A 46 -10.84 2.10 -4.31
N GLY A 47 -11.08 2.37 -3.02
CA GLY A 47 -10.75 1.46 -1.94
C GLY A 47 -11.46 0.11 -2.02
N ALA A 48 -12.59 0.02 -2.73
CA ALA A 48 -13.29 -1.24 -2.91
C ALA A 48 -12.52 -2.26 -3.77
N HIS A 49 -11.68 -1.77 -4.70
CA HIS A 49 -10.93 -2.60 -5.64
C HIS A 49 -9.41 -2.41 -5.59
N TRP A 50 -8.87 -1.85 -4.51
CA TRP A 50 -7.43 -1.71 -4.33
C TRP A 50 -6.73 -3.06 -4.19
N ALA A 51 -5.42 -3.10 -4.48
CA ALA A 51 -4.64 -4.35 -4.47
C ALA A 51 -4.35 -4.92 -3.06
N GLY A 52 -4.62 -4.15 -2.02
CA GLY A 52 -4.38 -4.58 -0.64
C GLY A 52 -2.94 -4.35 -0.15
N MET A 53 -2.08 -3.68 -0.90
CA MET A 53 -0.74 -3.35 -0.43
C MET A 53 -0.80 -2.28 0.66
N SER A 54 -0.28 -2.57 1.85
CA SER A 54 -0.42 -1.73 3.04
C SER A 54 0.93 -1.27 3.58
N TRP A 55 1.64 -0.49 2.79
CA TRP A 55 2.93 0.07 3.16
C TRP A 55 2.80 1.25 4.14
N ARG A 56 3.75 1.37 5.06
CA ARG A 56 4.06 2.66 5.66
C ARG A 56 5.05 3.39 4.76
N PHE A 57 4.89 4.69 4.62
CA PHE A 57 5.95 5.50 4.03
C PHE A 57 7.18 5.48 4.96
N SER A 58 8.36 5.54 4.37
CA SER A 58 9.60 5.60 5.15
C SER A 58 9.80 7.00 5.76
N PRO A 59 10.63 7.14 6.79
CA PRO A 59 11.00 8.46 7.32
C PRO A 59 11.53 9.42 6.24
N TRP A 60 12.22 8.86 5.22
CA TRP A 60 12.69 9.62 4.06
C TRP A 60 11.56 10.29 3.27
N ASP A 61 10.45 9.59 3.07
CA ASP A 61 9.34 10.09 2.24
C ASP A 61 8.71 11.35 2.83
N PHE A 62 8.69 11.48 4.16
CA PHE A 62 8.16 12.66 4.84
C PHE A 62 9.04 13.89 4.69
N GLN A 63 10.33 13.72 4.40
CA GLN A 63 11.34 14.77 4.32
C GLN A 63 12.13 14.73 3.00
N VAL A 64 11.49 14.35 1.92
CA VAL A 64 12.14 14.09 0.63
C VAL A 64 12.91 15.31 0.09
N ALA A 65 12.39 16.52 0.26
CA ALA A 65 13.06 17.73 -0.20
C ALA A 65 14.28 18.05 0.65
N THR A 66 14.15 18.01 1.97
CA THR A 66 15.25 18.22 2.91
C THR A 66 16.35 17.18 2.73
N GLN A 67 16.01 15.91 2.76
CA GLN A 67 16.95 14.80 2.60
C GLN A 67 17.67 14.82 1.25
N THR A 68 16.96 15.16 0.17
CA THR A 68 17.56 15.27 -1.15
C THR A 68 18.56 16.44 -1.21
N ARG A 69 18.20 17.58 -0.60
CA ARG A 69 19.10 18.75 -0.52
C ARG A 69 20.36 18.46 0.27
N GLU A 70 20.22 17.80 1.42
CA GLU A 70 21.35 17.43 2.27
C GLU A 70 22.28 16.44 1.58
N ARG A 71 21.73 15.42 0.93
CA ARG A 71 22.51 14.37 0.29
C ARG A 71 23.17 14.78 -1.01
N TYR A 72 22.50 15.59 -1.84
CA TYR A 72 22.94 15.89 -3.21
C TYR A 72 23.26 17.37 -3.44
N GLY A 73 23.03 18.25 -2.47
CA GLY A 73 23.27 19.67 -2.54
C GLY A 73 22.16 20.48 -3.20
N ALA A 74 22.08 21.76 -2.85
CA ALA A 74 21.01 22.66 -3.32
C ALA A 74 20.96 22.83 -4.85
N ALA A 75 22.12 22.73 -5.52
CA ALA A 75 22.18 22.85 -6.99
C ALA A 75 21.35 21.77 -7.71
N LYS A 76 21.26 20.57 -7.14
CA LYS A 76 20.47 19.46 -7.70
C LYS A 76 18.98 19.62 -7.50
N MET A 77 18.55 20.53 -6.63
CA MET A 77 17.13 20.85 -6.41
C MET A 77 16.54 21.74 -7.50
N LYS A 78 17.39 22.38 -8.31
CA LYS A 78 16.93 23.34 -9.35
C LYS A 78 16.04 22.60 -10.37
N GLY A 79 14.80 23.08 -10.51
CA GLY A 79 13.81 22.51 -11.43
C GLY A 79 13.03 21.29 -10.87
N LEU A 80 13.39 20.81 -9.69
CA LEU A 80 12.61 19.77 -9.00
C LEU A 80 11.51 20.42 -8.16
N GLN A 81 10.34 19.78 -8.14
CA GLN A 81 9.19 20.20 -7.31
C GLN A 81 9.03 19.23 -6.14
N LEU A 82 10.08 19.09 -5.35
CA LEU A 82 10.06 18.27 -4.15
C LEU A 82 9.60 19.12 -2.97
N GLN A 83 8.75 18.54 -2.14
CA GLN A 83 8.24 19.17 -0.94
C GLN A 83 8.21 18.16 0.19
N ASP A 84 8.57 18.60 1.38
CA ASP A 84 8.37 17.82 2.61
C ASP A 84 6.88 17.83 2.98
N TRP A 85 6.42 16.79 3.67
CA TRP A 85 4.99 16.64 3.97
C TRP A 85 4.48 17.55 5.08
N GLY A 86 5.37 18.23 5.81
CA GLY A 86 5.01 19.08 6.95
C GLY A 86 4.65 18.32 8.22
N VAL A 87 4.77 17.00 8.19
CA VAL A 87 4.67 16.07 9.33
C VAL A 87 5.82 15.08 9.25
N THR A 88 6.18 14.48 10.36
CA THR A 88 7.25 13.48 10.44
C THR A 88 6.68 12.06 10.45
N TYR A 89 7.54 11.07 10.20
CA TYR A 89 7.19 9.66 10.38
C TYR A 89 6.74 9.37 11.83
N ASP A 90 7.44 9.90 12.81
CA ASP A 90 7.15 9.65 14.23
C ASP A 90 5.79 10.20 14.65
N GLU A 91 5.41 11.36 14.13
CA GLU A 91 4.07 11.91 14.32
C GLU A 91 2.99 11.05 13.68
N MET A 92 3.30 10.40 12.53
CA MET A 92 2.36 9.55 11.80
C MET A 92 2.32 8.10 12.31
N ALA A 93 3.36 7.61 12.97
CA ALA A 93 3.47 6.22 13.40
C ALA A 93 2.27 5.72 14.24
N PRO A 94 1.72 6.48 15.22
CA PRO A 94 0.54 6.06 15.98
C PRO A 94 -0.71 5.90 15.11
N PHE A 95 -0.85 6.71 14.06
CA PHE A 95 -1.98 6.62 13.13
C PHE A 95 -1.86 5.43 12.20
N TYR A 96 -0.65 5.09 11.74
CA TYR A 96 -0.38 3.83 11.05
C TYR A 96 -0.74 2.63 11.92
N ASP A 97 -0.30 2.60 13.18
CA ASP A 97 -0.64 1.55 14.13
C ASP A 97 -2.16 1.39 14.30
N ARG A 98 -2.87 2.50 14.39
CA ARG A 98 -4.33 2.50 14.49
C ARG A 98 -4.99 1.98 13.23
N PHE A 99 -4.56 2.48 12.06
CA PHE A 99 -5.09 2.04 10.77
C PHE A 99 -4.88 0.55 10.56
N GLU A 100 -3.66 0.05 10.76
CA GLU A 100 -3.32 -1.36 10.59
C GLU A 100 -4.18 -2.28 11.46
N ARG A 101 -4.49 -1.85 12.69
CA ARG A 101 -5.38 -2.59 13.59
C ARG A 101 -6.84 -2.58 13.14
N ILE A 102 -7.33 -1.47 12.61
CA ILE A 102 -8.68 -1.40 12.04
C ILE A 102 -8.75 -2.27 10.80
N ALA A 103 -7.75 -2.19 9.93
CA ALA A 103 -7.66 -2.93 8.69
C ALA A 103 -7.33 -4.42 8.86
N GLY A 104 -6.81 -4.83 10.03
CA GLY A 104 -6.35 -6.22 10.25
C GLY A 104 -5.13 -6.58 9.41
N THR A 105 -4.29 -5.60 9.06
CA THR A 105 -3.14 -5.78 8.16
C THR A 105 -2.31 -6.99 8.55
N SER A 106 -1.98 -7.83 7.56
CA SER A 106 -1.08 -8.97 7.71
C SER A 106 0.35 -8.63 7.30
N GLY A 107 1.33 -9.16 8.00
CA GLY A 107 2.73 -8.89 7.69
C GLY A 107 3.71 -9.39 8.73
N ILE A 108 4.97 -9.06 8.52
CA ILE A 108 6.07 -9.21 9.48
C ILE A 108 6.72 -7.84 9.63
N ALA A 109 6.78 -7.32 10.87
CA ALA A 109 7.48 -6.09 11.14
C ALA A 109 8.99 -6.28 10.95
N GLY A 110 9.63 -5.36 10.26
CA GLY A 110 11.09 -5.40 10.03
C GLY A 110 11.89 -4.57 11.01
N ASN A 111 11.22 -3.64 11.73
CA ASN A 111 11.90 -2.76 12.68
C ASN A 111 10.96 -2.43 13.85
N ILE A 112 11.13 -3.09 14.98
CA ILE A 112 10.35 -2.83 16.18
C ILE A 112 11.20 -2.04 17.19
N ASN A 113 10.81 -0.80 17.46
CA ASN A 113 11.49 0.12 18.37
C ASN A 113 13.01 0.28 18.08
N GLY A 114 13.39 0.20 16.80
CA GLY A 114 14.81 0.29 16.38
C GLY A 114 15.51 -1.06 16.28
N GLU A 115 14.89 -2.15 16.70
CA GLU A 115 15.44 -3.51 16.56
C GLU A 115 14.98 -4.13 15.22
N ILE A 116 15.95 -4.46 14.36
CA ILE A 116 15.66 -5.09 13.06
C ILE A 116 15.25 -6.55 13.28
N LYS A 117 14.09 -6.92 12.71
CA LYS A 117 13.52 -8.26 12.80
C LYS A 117 13.65 -9.01 11.47
N PRO A 118 14.00 -10.28 11.50
CA PRO A 118 14.12 -11.09 10.28
C PRO A 118 12.78 -11.31 9.60
N GLY A 119 12.77 -11.28 8.27
CA GLY A 119 11.59 -11.56 7.44
C GLY A 119 10.70 -10.36 7.15
N GLY A 120 10.83 -9.26 7.89
CA GLY A 120 10.19 -7.98 7.60
C GLY A 120 11.07 -7.05 6.78
N ASN A 121 10.57 -5.86 6.46
CA ASN A 121 11.32 -4.84 5.74
C ASN A 121 12.40 -4.22 6.62
N PRO A 122 13.69 -4.47 6.40
CA PRO A 122 14.76 -3.92 7.24
C PRO A 122 14.93 -2.40 7.09
N PHE A 123 14.32 -1.80 6.08
CA PHE A 123 14.42 -0.37 5.76
C PHE A 123 13.17 0.44 6.21
N GLU A 124 12.19 -0.22 6.83
CA GLU A 124 11.02 0.52 7.33
C GLU A 124 11.39 1.38 8.54
N GLY A 125 10.65 2.48 8.75
CA GLY A 125 10.75 3.26 9.97
C GLY A 125 10.38 2.44 11.20
N ALA A 126 10.95 2.80 12.36
CA ALA A 126 10.65 2.10 13.60
C ALA A 126 9.15 2.13 13.92
N ARG A 127 8.62 0.99 14.32
CA ARG A 127 7.23 0.81 14.72
C ARG A 127 7.16 0.25 16.15
N SER A 128 6.03 0.47 16.82
CA SER A 128 5.87 0.07 18.21
C SER A 128 5.56 -1.42 18.42
N ARG A 129 5.08 -2.12 17.37
CA ARG A 129 4.56 -3.49 17.47
C ARG A 129 4.51 -4.22 16.14
N GLU A 130 4.25 -5.53 16.22
CA GLU A 130 3.93 -6.38 15.07
C GLU A 130 2.62 -6.01 14.37
N TYR A 131 2.43 -6.54 13.16
CA TYR A 131 1.16 -6.45 12.46
C TYR A 131 0.06 -7.24 13.19
N PRO A 132 -1.21 -6.84 13.06
CA PRO A 132 -2.33 -7.50 13.74
C PRO A 132 -2.51 -8.97 13.38
N THR A 133 -2.18 -9.34 12.16
CA THR A 133 -2.27 -10.72 11.69
C THR A 133 -0.94 -11.16 11.05
N PRO A 134 -0.60 -12.45 11.12
CA PRO A 134 0.64 -12.95 10.54
C PRO A 134 0.67 -12.76 9.03
N PRO A 135 1.83 -12.90 8.37
CA PRO A 135 1.94 -12.73 6.92
C PRO A 135 1.07 -13.72 6.16
N LEU A 136 0.66 -13.34 4.96
CA LEU A 136 0.04 -14.24 4.00
C LEU A 136 1.01 -15.38 3.64
N LYS A 137 0.46 -16.54 3.24
CA LYS A 137 1.25 -17.70 2.83
C LYS A 137 2.00 -17.39 1.53
N ASP A 138 3.27 -17.69 1.51
CA ASP A 138 4.06 -17.65 0.29
C ASP A 138 3.56 -18.68 -0.73
N THR A 139 3.36 -18.24 -1.97
CA THR A 139 3.16 -19.13 -3.10
C THR A 139 4.48 -19.81 -3.49
N HIS A 140 4.43 -20.84 -4.35
CA HIS A 140 5.63 -21.46 -4.88
C HIS A 140 6.57 -20.43 -5.55
N TRP A 141 6.02 -19.54 -6.37
CA TRP A 141 6.79 -18.48 -7.05
C TRP A 141 7.45 -17.50 -6.08
N MET A 142 6.75 -17.11 -5.02
CA MET A 142 7.31 -16.23 -3.99
C MET A 142 8.47 -16.89 -3.27
N ARG A 143 8.37 -18.17 -2.94
CA ARG A 143 9.48 -18.92 -2.33
C ARG A 143 10.68 -19.01 -3.26
N THR A 144 10.46 -19.38 -4.52
CA THR A 144 11.53 -19.45 -5.54
C THR A 144 12.22 -18.11 -5.73
N PHE A 145 11.44 -17.03 -5.79
CA PHE A 145 11.99 -15.67 -5.89
C PHE A 145 12.81 -15.32 -4.65
N ARG A 146 12.30 -15.59 -3.46
CA ARG A 146 13.00 -15.34 -2.19
C ARG A 146 14.34 -16.07 -2.15
N GLU A 147 14.35 -17.37 -2.42
CA GLU A 147 15.56 -18.19 -2.46
C GLU A 147 16.59 -17.68 -3.49
N ALA A 148 16.15 -17.29 -4.67
CA ALA A 148 17.03 -16.72 -5.69
C ALA A 148 17.61 -15.37 -5.27
N SER A 149 16.79 -14.52 -4.66
CA SER A 149 17.20 -13.20 -4.15
C SER A 149 18.22 -13.34 -3.00
N ASP A 150 17.96 -14.22 -2.06
CA ASP A 150 18.88 -14.50 -0.94
C ASP A 150 20.24 -15.00 -1.44
N ARG A 151 20.26 -15.93 -2.41
CA ARG A 151 21.52 -16.39 -3.04
C ARG A 151 22.27 -15.30 -3.78
N SER A 152 21.57 -14.25 -4.20
CA SER A 152 22.15 -13.10 -4.90
C SER A 152 22.55 -11.96 -3.95
N GLY A 153 22.42 -12.16 -2.63
CA GLY A 153 22.80 -11.17 -1.62
C GLY A 153 21.78 -10.05 -1.43
N TYR A 154 20.55 -10.22 -1.93
CA TYR A 154 19.45 -9.30 -1.66
C TYR A 154 18.73 -9.68 -0.36
N HIS A 155 17.84 -8.78 0.10
CA HIS A 155 17.08 -8.96 1.34
C HIS A 155 15.57 -9.00 1.04
N PRO A 156 15.06 -10.10 0.49
CA PRO A 156 13.63 -10.23 0.21
C PRO A 156 12.84 -10.29 1.52
N PHE A 157 11.72 -9.59 1.55
CA PHE A 157 10.84 -9.57 2.71
C PHE A 157 9.38 -9.69 2.30
N THR A 158 8.53 -10.07 3.25
CA THR A 158 7.09 -10.20 3.01
C THR A 158 6.42 -8.84 3.03
N ILE A 159 5.73 -8.50 1.93
CA ILE A 159 4.98 -7.26 1.80
C ILE A 159 3.81 -7.24 2.80
N PRO A 160 3.63 -6.16 3.57
CA PRO A 160 2.44 -6.00 4.39
C PRO A 160 1.20 -5.85 3.50
N ALA A 161 0.16 -6.57 3.85
CA ALA A 161 -1.07 -6.62 3.07
C ALA A 161 -2.30 -6.28 3.90
N GLY A 162 -3.18 -5.46 3.33
CA GLY A 162 -4.52 -5.23 3.86
C GLY A 162 -5.47 -6.42 3.63
N ASN A 163 -4.93 -7.58 3.28
CA ASN A 163 -5.63 -8.84 3.19
C ASN A 163 -5.36 -9.65 4.46
N ILE A 164 -6.38 -10.01 5.17
CA ILE A 164 -6.27 -10.68 6.47
C ILE A 164 -5.88 -12.14 6.27
N SER A 165 -4.81 -12.58 6.93
CA SER A 165 -4.28 -13.95 6.78
C SER A 165 -5.05 -14.99 7.61
N GLN A 166 -5.73 -14.55 8.65
CA GLN A 166 -6.56 -15.37 9.56
C GLN A 166 -7.78 -14.58 10.00
N ALA A 167 -8.81 -15.25 10.52
CA ALA A 167 -10.00 -14.59 11.06
C ALA A 167 -9.58 -13.54 12.11
N PHE A 168 -10.16 -12.35 12.03
CA PHE A 168 -9.79 -11.23 12.85
C PHE A 168 -11.04 -10.39 13.21
N VAL A 169 -11.12 -9.96 14.44
CA VAL A 169 -12.12 -8.98 14.88
C VAL A 169 -11.39 -7.68 15.15
N ASN A 170 -11.72 -6.64 14.40
CA ASN A 170 -11.03 -5.37 14.52
C ASN A 170 -11.49 -4.59 15.78
N PRO A 171 -10.79 -3.50 16.18
CA PRO A 171 -11.17 -2.71 17.35
C PRO A 171 -12.57 -2.07 17.31
N LEU A 172 -13.20 -2.05 16.14
CA LEU A 172 -14.57 -1.55 15.94
C LEU A 172 -15.62 -2.66 16.09
N GLY A 173 -15.20 -3.90 16.41
CA GLY A 173 -16.09 -5.06 16.54
C GLY A 173 -16.47 -5.72 15.22
N VAL A 174 -15.85 -5.33 14.10
CA VAL A 174 -16.12 -5.92 12.79
C VAL A 174 -15.34 -7.23 12.64
N THR A 175 -16.07 -8.31 12.33
CA THR A 175 -15.47 -9.62 12.04
C THR A 175 -15.10 -9.70 10.56
N MET A 176 -13.84 -10.00 10.31
CA MET A 176 -13.26 -10.10 8.97
C MET A 176 -12.77 -11.55 8.73
N GLY A 177 -13.09 -12.09 7.55
CA GLY A 177 -12.73 -13.46 7.19
C GLY A 177 -11.30 -13.58 6.64
N PRO A 178 -10.67 -14.76 6.75
CA PRO A 178 -9.32 -14.97 6.20
C PRO A 178 -9.30 -14.96 4.68
N CYS A 179 -8.16 -14.60 4.11
CA CYS A 179 -7.94 -14.62 2.67
C CYS A 179 -8.09 -16.05 2.10
N THR A 180 -8.87 -16.18 1.03
CA THR A 180 -9.08 -17.45 0.32
C THR A 180 -8.11 -17.66 -0.84
N TYR A 181 -7.16 -16.76 -1.04
CA TYR A 181 -6.14 -16.82 -2.11
C TYR A 181 -6.74 -16.95 -3.52
N CYS A 182 -7.86 -16.30 -3.77
CA CYS A 182 -8.54 -16.34 -5.06
C CYS A 182 -7.79 -15.62 -6.21
N GLY A 183 -6.78 -14.80 -5.90
CA GLY A 183 -5.94 -14.11 -6.86
C GLY A 183 -6.58 -12.88 -7.54
N PHE A 184 -7.65 -12.31 -6.95
CA PHE A 184 -8.48 -11.29 -7.61
C PHE A 184 -8.48 -9.94 -6.89
N CYS A 185 -7.49 -9.65 -6.08
CA CYS A 185 -7.47 -8.44 -5.25
C CYS A 185 -7.38 -7.16 -6.07
N ASP A 186 -6.56 -7.18 -7.12
CA ASP A 186 -6.44 -6.04 -8.00
C ASP A 186 -7.69 -5.93 -8.89
N PHE A 187 -8.26 -4.74 -8.97
CA PHE A 187 -9.46 -4.41 -9.73
C PHE A 187 -10.79 -5.03 -9.28
N HIS A 188 -10.83 -5.79 -8.18
CA HIS A 188 -12.05 -6.46 -7.72
C HIS A 188 -12.29 -6.32 -6.23
N GLY A 189 -13.55 -6.26 -5.83
CA GLY A 189 -13.97 -6.37 -4.44
C GLY A 189 -13.69 -7.77 -3.87
N CYS A 190 -13.54 -7.86 -2.56
CA CYS A 190 -13.33 -9.10 -1.84
C CYS A 190 -14.65 -9.63 -1.31
N GLY A 191 -15.11 -10.78 -1.82
CA GLY A 191 -16.42 -11.33 -1.48
C GLY A 191 -16.54 -11.89 -0.06
N ASN A 192 -15.42 -12.14 0.63
CA ASN A 192 -15.41 -12.60 2.02
C ASN A 192 -14.88 -11.55 3.00
N PHE A 193 -14.74 -10.30 2.55
CA PHE A 193 -14.26 -9.19 3.38
C PHE A 193 -12.86 -9.40 4.02
N SER A 194 -12.04 -10.26 3.42
CA SER A 194 -10.65 -10.43 3.86
C SER A 194 -9.80 -9.22 3.51
N LYS A 195 -10.05 -8.61 2.35
CA LYS A 195 -9.38 -7.37 1.98
C LYS A 195 -10.06 -6.22 2.71
N SER A 196 -9.30 -5.49 3.51
CA SER A 196 -9.78 -4.31 4.24
C SER A 196 -10.11 -3.18 3.27
N SER A 197 -11.31 -3.24 2.74
CA SER A 197 -11.92 -2.19 1.95
C SER A 197 -12.84 -1.35 2.83
N PRO A 198 -13.24 -0.14 2.40
CA PRO A 198 -14.21 0.66 3.15
C PRO A 198 -15.56 -0.02 3.38
N GLN A 199 -15.86 -1.10 2.67
CA GLN A 199 -17.04 -1.92 2.92
C GLN A 199 -16.83 -2.99 3.99
N ALA A 200 -15.58 -3.31 4.32
CA ALA A 200 -15.23 -4.38 5.25
C ALA A 200 -14.84 -3.89 6.64
N CYS A 201 -14.48 -2.60 6.78
CA CYS A 201 -14.00 -2.02 8.03
C CYS A 201 -14.94 -0.95 8.56
#